data_10b2ff9e581f55dce87a555bea7cb020
#
_entry.id   10b2ff9e581f55dce87a555bea7cb020
#
_cell.length_a   1.000
_cell.length_b   1.000
_cell.length_c   1.000
_cell.angle_alpha   90.00
_cell.angle_beta   90.00
_cell.angle_gamma   90.00
#
_symmetry.space_group_name_H-M   'P 1'
#
loop_
_entity.id
_entity.type
_entity.pdbx_description
1 polymer ?
#
loop_
_entity_poly.entity_id
_entity_poly.type
_entity_poly.pdbx_seq_one_letter_code
_entity_poly.pdbx_strand_id
1 'polypeptide(L)'
;AIRLVSEVLSSNGSTSMASVCASSLSLMDAGVPIKAPVSGIAMGLIYAEGKYLTLTDILGAEDAFGDMDFKVAGTVDCVTALQLDTKIDGIPADVLSAALQQARDARMTILDSMNSALNAPRSTVADTAPKIVSFTIPLDKVGEVIGPKGKVINTIQQETGADIAVDDDGATGIVTIGSPDNHRVEEAKARILAIVDPPTAELNAIYDGRVVSITKFGAFVNILPGRDGLVHISKLGNGERVNNVEDILTLGDVIKVRVEDVDDKGKVSLTPVDADGN
;
A
#
# COMPACT_ATOMS: atom_id res chain seq x y z
N ALA A 1 -10.95 -6.14 -7.33
CA ALA A 1 -12.05 -5.61 -8.12
C ALA A 1 -12.06 -4.08 -8.05
N ILE A 2 -12.34 -3.41 -9.18
CA ILE A 2 -12.39 -1.95 -9.27
C ILE A 2 -13.80 -1.55 -9.70
N ARG A 3 -14.39 -0.57 -9.01
CA ARG A 3 -15.64 0.07 -9.39
C ARG A 3 -15.37 1.55 -9.67
N LEU A 4 -15.67 2.00 -10.88
CA LEU A 4 -15.66 3.41 -11.25
C LEU A 4 -17.10 3.96 -11.18
N VAL A 5 -17.26 5.09 -10.51
CA VAL A 5 -18.54 5.79 -10.40
C VAL A 5 -18.34 7.20 -10.93
N SER A 6 -19.15 7.61 -11.89
CA SER A 6 -19.14 8.95 -12.45
C SER A 6 -20.50 9.61 -12.21
N GLU A 7 -20.50 10.79 -11.61
CA GLU A 7 -21.69 11.60 -11.39
C GLU A 7 -21.55 12.92 -12.16
N VAL A 8 -22.54 13.21 -13.01
CA VAL A 8 -22.54 14.39 -13.86
C VAL A 8 -23.38 15.48 -13.23
N LEU A 9 -22.76 16.58 -12.82
CA LEU A 9 -23.43 17.70 -12.19
C LEU A 9 -23.92 18.74 -13.21
N SER A 10 -23.24 18.86 -14.35
CA SER A 10 -23.57 19.79 -15.44
C SER A 10 -23.02 19.28 -16.74
N SER A 11 -23.69 19.57 -17.85
CA SER A 11 -23.29 19.12 -19.18
C SER A 11 -23.56 20.17 -20.24
N ASN A 12 -22.62 20.29 -21.19
CA ASN A 12 -22.81 21.01 -22.44
C ASN A 12 -22.17 20.25 -23.61
N GLY A 13 -22.26 18.91 -23.60
CA GLY A 13 -21.64 18.06 -24.57
C GLY A 13 -21.45 16.64 -24.05
N SER A 14 -20.42 15.93 -24.50
CA SER A 14 -20.20 14.53 -24.18
C SER A 14 -19.78 14.25 -22.74
N THR A 15 -20.74 13.96 -21.88
CA THR A 15 -20.50 13.53 -20.49
C THR A 15 -19.78 12.18 -20.41
N SER A 16 -19.99 11.30 -21.38
CA SER A 16 -19.33 9.99 -21.44
C SER A 16 -17.81 10.13 -21.63
N MET A 17 -17.37 11.03 -22.51
CA MET A 17 -15.94 11.22 -22.75
C MET A 17 -15.26 12.01 -21.61
N ALA A 18 -15.96 12.93 -20.98
CA ALA A 18 -15.53 13.54 -19.75
C ALA A 18 -15.36 12.49 -18.62
N SER A 19 -16.28 11.53 -18.51
CA SER A 19 -16.19 10.41 -17.56
C SER A 19 -15.00 9.50 -17.84
N VAL A 20 -14.64 9.25 -19.11
CA VAL A 20 -13.44 8.50 -19.47
C VAL A 20 -12.18 9.20 -18.96
N CYS A 21 -12.04 10.50 -19.20
CA CYS A 21 -10.90 11.29 -18.74
C CYS A 21 -10.82 11.33 -17.20
N ALA A 22 -11.95 11.60 -16.54
CA ALA A 22 -12.04 11.64 -15.09
C ALA A 22 -11.74 10.28 -14.45
N SER A 23 -12.23 9.19 -15.03
CA SER A 23 -11.94 7.82 -14.56
C SER A 23 -10.46 7.47 -14.69
N SER A 24 -9.82 7.88 -15.79
CA SER A 24 -8.37 7.70 -15.98
C SER A 24 -7.57 8.42 -14.89
N LEU A 25 -7.87 9.68 -14.62
CA LEU A 25 -7.23 10.45 -13.54
C LEU A 25 -7.53 9.87 -12.16
N SER A 26 -8.77 9.44 -11.90
CA SER A 26 -9.17 8.85 -10.61
C SER A 26 -8.43 7.54 -10.32
N LEU A 27 -8.25 6.68 -11.34
CA LEU A 27 -7.45 5.45 -11.20
C LEU A 27 -6.00 5.77 -10.86
N MET A 28 -5.42 6.74 -11.55
CA MET A 28 -4.03 7.16 -11.32
C MET A 28 -3.85 7.78 -9.93
N ASP A 29 -4.81 8.61 -9.50
CA ASP A 29 -4.79 9.24 -8.17
C ASP A 29 -4.99 8.23 -7.04
N ALA A 30 -5.79 7.20 -7.27
CA ALA A 30 -5.95 6.08 -6.34
C ALA A 30 -4.74 5.13 -6.26
N GLY A 31 -3.70 5.34 -7.08
CA GLY A 31 -2.51 4.48 -7.12
C GLY A 31 -2.72 3.16 -7.88
N VAL A 32 -3.74 3.07 -8.73
CA VAL A 32 -3.93 1.90 -9.60
C VAL A 32 -2.91 1.94 -10.74
N PRO A 33 -2.07 0.91 -10.92
CA PRO A 33 -1.00 0.90 -11.92
C PRO A 33 -1.54 0.66 -13.33
N ILE A 34 -2.28 1.65 -13.89
CA ILE A 34 -2.70 1.60 -15.29
C ILE A 34 -1.49 1.75 -16.22
N LYS A 35 -1.56 1.14 -17.39
CA LYS A 35 -0.44 1.13 -18.36
C LYS A 35 -0.15 2.52 -18.94
N ALA A 36 -1.20 3.29 -19.21
CA ALA A 36 -1.12 4.66 -19.72
C ALA A 36 -2.42 5.42 -19.47
N PRO A 37 -2.37 6.76 -19.38
CA PRO A 37 -3.55 7.60 -19.31
C PRO A 37 -4.40 7.46 -20.59
N VAL A 38 -5.70 7.54 -20.43
CA VAL A 38 -6.69 7.46 -21.52
C VAL A 38 -7.50 8.76 -21.54
N SER A 39 -7.56 9.41 -22.70
CA SER A 39 -8.49 10.52 -22.95
C SER A 39 -9.57 10.11 -23.93
N GLY A 40 -10.70 10.79 -23.87
CA GLY A 40 -11.80 10.61 -24.78
C GLY A 40 -12.25 11.93 -25.41
N ILE A 41 -12.76 11.86 -26.63
CA ILE A 41 -13.35 12.99 -27.39
C ILE A 41 -14.60 12.54 -28.10
N ALA A 42 -15.59 13.43 -28.21
CA ALA A 42 -16.77 13.25 -29.06
C ALA A 42 -16.65 14.14 -30.30
N MET A 43 -16.67 13.50 -31.42
CA MET A 43 -16.66 14.12 -32.76
C MET A 43 -18.05 14.07 -33.35
N GLY A 44 -18.38 15.05 -34.18
CA GLY A 44 -19.60 15.08 -34.96
C GLY A 44 -19.35 15.20 -36.46
N LEU A 45 -20.40 15.04 -37.22
CA LEU A 45 -20.42 15.23 -38.67
C LEU A 45 -21.69 15.93 -39.08
N ILE A 46 -21.54 16.89 -39.98
CA ILE A 46 -22.65 17.49 -40.73
C ILE A 46 -22.46 17.21 -42.21
N TYR A 47 -23.51 16.68 -42.87
CA TYR A 47 -23.55 16.46 -44.29
C TYR A 47 -24.58 17.41 -44.93
N ALA A 48 -24.10 18.34 -45.72
CA ALA A 48 -24.99 19.25 -46.46
C ALA A 48 -24.43 19.55 -47.84
N GLU A 49 -25.31 19.61 -48.84
CA GLU A 49 -24.98 19.97 -50.24
C GLU A 49 -23.81 19.15 -50.82
N GLY A 50 -23.74 17.85 -50.48
CA GLY A 50 -22.69 16.95 -50.98
C GLY A 50 -21.33 17.12 -50.29
N LYS A 51 -21.25 17.89 -49.19
CA LYS A 51 -20.03 18.14 -48.43
C LYS A 51 -20.15 17.58 -47.04
N TYR A 52 -19.04 17.08 -46.50
CA TYR A 52 -18.91 16.61 -45.14
C TYR A 52 -18.08 17.61 -44.34
N LEU A 53 -18.59 17.97 -43.15
CA LEU A 53 -17.90 18.81 -42.16
C LEU A 53 -17.79 18.06 -40.87
N THR A 54 -16.57 17.72 -40.43
CA THR A 54 -16.30 17.10 -39.12
C THR A 54 -16.20 18.15 -38.02
N LEU A 55 -16.85 17.89 -36.90
CA LEU A 55 -16.88 18.75 -35.73
C LEU A 55 -16.08 18.10 -34.58
N THR A 56 -15.31 18.92 -33.85
CA THR A 56 -14.55 18.46 -32.67
C THR A 56 -15.23 18.94 -31.40
N ASP A 57 -15.33 18.07 -30.38
CA ASP A 57 -15.90 18.36 -29.07
C ASP A 57 -17.33 18.90 -29.17
N ILE A 58 -18.22 18.05 -29.65
CA ILE A 58 -19.60 18.46 -30.01
C ILE A 58 -20.44 18.83 -28.80
N LEU A 59 -21.22 19.89 -28.98
CA LEU A 59 -22.26 20.31 -28.05
C LEU A 59 -23.49 19.38 -28.13
N GLY A 60 -24.34 19.40 -27.11
CA GLY A 60 -25.57 18.60 -27.09
C GLY A 60 -26.50 18.86 -28.28
N ALA A 61 -26.55 20.08 -28.82
CA ALA A 61 -27.29 20.40 -30.04
C ALA A 61 -26.67 19.79 -31.30
N GLU A 62 -25.35 19.76 -31.40
CA GLU A 62 -24.58 19.17 -32.49
C GLU A 62 -24.70 17.65 -32.51
N ASP A 63 -24.75 17.02 -31.32
CA ASP A 63 -25.06 15.60 -31.13
C ASP A 63 -26.49 15.29 -31.60
N ALA A 64 -27.47 16.07 -31.16
CA ALA A 64 -28.87 15.85 -31.48
C ALA A 64 -29.20 16.04 -32.96
N PHE A 65 -28.67 17.07 -33.62
CA PHE A 65 -28.99 17.49 -34.97
C PHE A 65 -27.93 17.12 -36.04
N GLY A 66 -26.73 16.67 -35.60
CA GLY A 66 -25.68 16.21 -36.48
C GLY A 66 -26.01 14.87 -37.15
N ASP A 67 -25.29 14.55 -38.20
CA ASP A 67 -25.47 13.35 -39.02
C ASP A 67 -24.68 12.14 -38.55
N MET A 68 -23.69 12.38 -37.68
CA MET A 68 -22.86 11.35 -37.04
C MET A 68 -22.47 11.82 -35.63
N ASP A 69 -22.48 10.90 -34.67
CA ASP A 69 -21.85 10.97 -33.37
C ASP A 69 -20.74 9.91 -33.31
N PHE A 70 -19.52 10.35 -33.03
CA PHE A 70 -18.33 9.53 -33.10
C PHE A 70 -17.44 9.74 -31.87
N LYS A 71 -17.42 8.76 -30.96
CA LYS A 71 -16.68 8.84 -29.72
C LYS A 71 -15.42 8.00 -29.81
N VAL A 72 -14.28 8.60 -29.49
CA VAL A 72 -12.97 7.94 -29.56
C VAL A 72 -12.26 8.11 -28.22
N ALA A 73 -11.88 7.01 -27.61
CA ALA A 73 -11.03 6.99 -26.45
C ALA A 73 -9.70 6.29 -26.75
N GLY A 74 -8.61 6.72 -26.13
CA GLY A 74 -7.31 6.10 -26.34
C GLY A 74 -6.19 6.75 -25.57
N THR A 75 -5.05 6.06 -25.63
CA THR A 75 -3.76 6.53 -25.10
C THR A 75 -3.04 7.40 -26.13
N VAL A 76 -1.82 7.80 -25.83
CA VAL A 76 -0.94 8.48 -26.80
C VAL A 76 -0.64 7.59 -28.02
N ASP A 77 -0.56 6.28 -27.83
CA ASP A 77 -0.11 5.33 -28.84
C ASP A 77 -1.23 4.72 -29.66
N CYS A 78 -2.40 4.49 -29.05
CA CYS A 78 -3.48 3.76 -29.72
C CYS A 78 -4.89 4.17 -29.28
N VAL A 79 -5.86 3.89 -30.13
CA VAL A 79 -7.29 3.94 -29.79
C VAL A 79 -7.64 2.68 -28.98
N THR A 80 -8.28 2.86 -27.83
CA THR A 80 -8.69 1.78 -26.93
C THR A 80 -10.18 1.48 -26.99
N ALA A 81 -10.99 2.47 -27.36
CA ALA A 81 -12.44 2.31 -27.55
C ALA A 81 -12.95 3.28 -28.60
N LEU A 82 -13.98 2.84 -29.30
CA LEU A 82 -14.62 3.60 -30.36
C LEU A 82 -16.12 3.29 -30.37
N GLN A 83 -16.94 4.32 -30.49
CA GLN A 83 -18.36 4.25 -30.72
C GLN A 83 -18.71 5.11 -31.96
N LEU A 84 -19.47 4.60 -32.88
CA LEU A 84 -19.96 5.31 -34.07
C LEU A 84 -21.47 5.13 -34.18
N ASP A 85 -22.18 6.25 -34.13
CA ASP A 85 -23.60 6.32 -34.42
C ASP A 85 -23.81 7.23 -35.64
N THR A 86 -24.44 6.75 -36.68
CA THR A 86 -24.70 7.52 -37.92
C THR A 86 -26.19 7.56 -38.24
N LYS A 87 -26.66 8.71 -38.72
CA LYS A 87 -28.05 8.96 -39.11
C LYS A 87 -28.21 8.99 -40.65
N ILE A 88 -27.10 8.84 -41.39
CA ILE A 88 -27.06 8.79 -42.86
C ILE A 88 -26.59 7.44 -43.34
N ASP A 89 -26.96 7.10 -44.57
CA ASP A 89 -26.61 5.83 -45.23
C ASP A 89 -25.15 5.82 -45.71
N GLY A 90 -24.24 5.44 -44.78
CA GLY A 90 -22.83 5.33 -45.07
C GLY A 90 -22.06 6.64 -44.97
N ILE A 91 -20.81 6.53 -44.60
CA ILE A 91 -19.82 7.61 -44.54
C ILE A 91 -18.60 7.17 -45.36
N PRO A 92 -18.10 8.00 -46.26
CA PRO A 92 -16.91 7.68 -47.03
C PRO A 92 -15.69 7.41 -46.13
N ALA A 93 -14.84 6.48 -46.53
CA ALA A 93 -13.70 6.05 -45.73
C ALA A 93 -12.68 7.16 -45.48
N ASP A 94 -12.51 8.06 -46.41
CA ASP A 94 -11.65 9.24 -46.33
C ASP A 94 -12.19 10.24 -45.28
N VAL A 95 -13.51 10.42 -45.17
CA VAL A 95 -14.16 11.27 -44.17
C VAL A 95 -13.96 10.67 -42.78
N LEU A 96 -14.15 9.34 -42.60
CA LEU A 96 -13.88 8.65 -41.34
C LEU A 96 -12.40 8.71 -40.94
N SER A 97 -11.50 8.56 -41.91
CA SER A 97 -10.06 8.67 -41.66
C SER A 97 -9.67 10.08 -41.20
N ALA A 98 -10.22 11.12 -41.83
CA ALA A 98 -10.03 12.50 -41.42
C ALA A 98 -10.60 12.78 -40.04
N ALA A 99 -11.79 12.26 -39.72
CA ALA A 99 -12.41 12.38 -38.39
C ALA A 99 -11.57 11.68 -37.31
N LEU A 100 -10.98 10.50 -37.56
CA LEU A 100 -10.08 9.80 -36.66
C LEU A 100 -8.81 10.58 -36.39
N GLN A 101 -8.21 11.19 -37.45
CA GLN A 101 -7.02 12.03 -37.25
C GLN A 101 -7.35 13.27 -36.41
N GLN A 102 -8.44 13.94 -36.70
CA GLN A 102 -8.91 15.10 -35.94
C GLN A 102 -9.23 14.73 -34.47
N ALA A 103 -9.84 13.57 -34.24
CA ALA A 103 -10.07 13.03 -32.91
C ALA A 103 -8.76 12.73 -32.16
N ARG A 104 -7.73 12.23 -32.87
CA ARG A 104 -6.42 12.03 -32.30
C ARG A 104 -5.80 13.33 -31.80
N ASP A 105 -5.80 14.36 -32.63
CA ASP A 105 -5.21 15.67 -32.30
C ASP A 105 -5.92 16.30 -31.09
N ALA A 106 -7.25 16.22 -31.03
CA ALA A 106 -8.05 16.65 -29.88
C ALA A 106 -7.72 15.86 -28.61
N ARG A 107 -7.62 14.52 -28.70
CA ARG A 107 -7.26 13.67 -27.55
C ARG A 107 -5.86 13.95 -27.02
N MET A 108 -4.89 14.25 -27.91
CA MET A 108 -3.54 14.65 -27.47
C MET A 108 -3.58 15.95 -26.65
N THR A 109 -4.34 16.95 -27.09
CA THR A 109 -4.52 18.20 -26.33
C THR A 109 -5.14 17.96 -24.96
N ILE A 110 -6.13 17.04 -24.88
CA ILE A 110 -6.74 16.65 -23.59
C ILE A 110 -5.74 15.89 -22.72
N LEU A 111 -4.99 14.94 -23.29
CA LEU A 111 -3.95 14.20 -22.55
C LEU A 111 -2.89 15.12 -21.99
N ASP A 112 -2.44 16.14 -22.73
CA ASP A 112 -1.47 17.12 -22.25
C ASP A 112 -2.01 17.90 -21.04
N SER A 113 -3.30 18.27 -21.07
CA SER A 113 -3.96 18.92 -19.94
C SER A 113 -4.09 17.97 -18.74
N MET A 114 -4.47 16.70 -18.95
CA MET A 114 -4.54 15.68 -17.91
C MET A 114 -3.16 15.41 -17.29
N ASN A 115 -2.13 15.26 -18.12
CA ASN A 115 -0.76 15.02 -17.68
C ASN A 115 -0.16 16.19 -16.91
N SER A 116 -0.63 17.41 -17.15
CA SER A 116 -0.24 18.59 -16.37
C SER A 116 -0.74 18.51 -14.92
N ALA A 117 -1.87 17.83 -14.68
CA ALA A 117 -2.42 17.60 -13.35
C ALA A 117 -1.82 16.34 -12.69
N LEU A 118 -1.75 15.25 -13.44
CA LEU A 118 -1.22 13.97 -12.96
C LEU A 118 -0.68 13.15 -14.15
N ASN A 119 0.62 13.00 -14.25
CA ASN A 119 1.30 12.39 -15.41
C ASN A 119 1.60 10.89 -15.25
N ALA A 120 1.46 10.35 -14.05
CA ALA A 120 1.67 8.93 -13.75
C ALA A 120 0.80 8.50 -12.56
N PRO A 121 0.47 7.21 -12.43
CA PRO A 121 -0.16 6.71 -11.23
C PRO A 121 0.67 7.01 -9.98
N ARG A 122 0.01 7.30 -8.85
CA ARG A 122 0.70 7.42 -7.56
C ARG A 122 1.41 6.11 -7.24
N SER A 123 2.55 6.18 -6.58
CA SER A 123 3.40 5.02 -6.27
C SER A 123 2.77 4.06 -5.24
N THR A 124 1.82 4.55 -4.47
CA THR A 124 1.10 3.78 -3.45
C THR A 124 -0.39 4.00 -3.57
N VAL A 125 -1.17 3.00 -3.21
CA VAL A 125 -2.61 3.11 -3.05
C VAL A 125 -2.92 4.10 -1.92
N ALA A 126 -3.98 4.89 -2.05
CA ALA A 126 -4.39 5.86 -1.02
C ALA A 126 -4.58 5.18 0.34
N ASP A 127 -4.26 5.88 1.42
CA ASP A 127 -4.34 5.35 2.80
C ASP A 127 -5.76 4.93 3.19
N THR A 128 -6.76 5.54 2.57
CA THR A 128 -8.19 5.23 2.78
C THR A 128 -8.71 4.07 1.92
N ALA A 129 -7.89 3.54 1.02
CA ALA A 129 -8.30 2.40 0.19
C ALA A 129 -8.07 1.07 0.92
N PRO A 130 -8.98 0.08 0.76
CA PRO A 130 -8.73 -1.27 1.24
C PRO A 130 -7.41 -1.80 0.69
N LYS A 131 -6.55 -2.28 1.58
CA LYS A 131 -5.24 -2.79 1.22
C LYS A 131 -5.11 -4.25 1.62
N ILE A 132 -4.57 -5.05 0.72
CA ILE A 132 -4.15 -6.43 0.97
C ILE A 132 -2.65 -6.49 0.72
N VAL A 133 -1.91 -6.92 1.73
CA VAL A 133 -0.46 -7.14 1.66
C VAL A 133 -0.19 -8.61 1.84
N SER A 134 0.60 -9.20 0.95
CA SER A 134 1.06 -10.58 1.06
C SER A 134 2.58 -10.60 1.07
N PHE A 135 3.17 -11.41 1.96
CA PHE A 135 4.60 -11.61 2.06
C PHE A 135 4.91 -13.02 2.54
N THR A 136 6.14 -13.48 2.29
CA THR A 136 6.58 -14.81 2.67
C THR A 136 7.36 -14.78 3.99
N ILE A 137 7.23 -15.88 4.75
CA ILE A 137 7.98 -16.16 5.97
C ILE A 137 8.63 -17.53 5.89
N PRO A 138 9.70 -17.82 6.66
CA PRO A 138 10.26 -19.15 6.75
C PRO A 138 9.20 -20.17 7.23
N LEU A 139 9.20 -21.37 6.65
CA LEU A 139 8.19 -22.40 6.94
C LEU A 139 8.19 -22.82 8.42
N ASP A 140 9.35 -22.86 9.05
CA ASP A 140 9.51 -23.16 10.48
C ASP A 140 8.90 -22.11 11.40
N LYS A 141 8.68 -20.88 10.90
CA LYS A 141 8.06 -19.77 11.62
C LYS A 141 6.54 -19.73 11.54
N VAL A 142 5.94 -20.45 10.61
CA VAL A 142 4.48 -20.52 10.43
C VAL A 142 3.78 -20.92 11.74
N GLY A 143 4.31 -21.94 12.41
CA GLY A 143 3.77 -22.41 13.67
C GLY A 143 3.84 -21.38 14.81
N GLU A 144 4.89 -20.56 14.86
CA GLU A 144 5.06 -19.48 15.86
C GLU A 144 4.06 -18.33 15.58
N VAL A 145 3.87 -17.96 14.31
CA VAL A 145 2.93 -16.90 13.90
C VAL A 145 1.49 -17.30 14.18
N ILE A 146 1.10 -18.55 13.90
CA ILE A 146 -0.24 -19.05 14.18
C ILE A 146 -0.43 -19.20 15.70
N GLY A 147 0.57 -19.75 16.39
CA GLY A 147 0.55 -20.05 17.81
C GLY A 147 -0.35 -21.24 18.19
N PRO A 148 -0.30 -21.69 19.47
CA PRO A 148 -1.12 -22.80 19.95
C PRO A 148 -2.61 -22.55 19.72
N LYS A 149 -3.26 -23.41 18.93
CA LYS A 149 -4.70 -23.31 18.57
C LYS A 149 -5.07 -21.96 17.93
N GLY A 150 -4.14 -21.32 17.20
CA GLY A 150 -4.37 -20.03 16.56
C GLY A 150 -4.36 -18.82 17.51
N LYS A 151 -3.89 -18.97 18.76
CA LYS A 151 -3.99 -17.91 19.76
C LYS A 151 -3.22 -16.65 19.37
N VAL A 152 -2.02 -16.78 18.80
CA VAL A 152 -1.17 -15.65 18.46
C VAL A 152 -1.81 -14.83 17.33
N ILE A 153 -2.14 -15.49 16.21
CA ILE A 153 -2.76 -14.82 15.06
C ILE A 153 -4.09 -14.16 15.42
N ASN A 154 -4.95 -14.86 16.20
CA ASN A 154 -6.23 -14.31 16.63
C ASN A 154 -6.05 -13.08 17.55
N THR A 155 -5.03 -13.08 18.42
CA THR A 155 -4.72 -11.92 19.26
C THR A 155 -4.30 -10.74 18.39
N ILE A 156 -3.43 -10.94 17.40
CA ILE A 156 -3.00 -9.88 16.48
C ILE A 156 -4.20 -9.33 15.70
N GLN A 157 -5.07 -10.19 15.16
CA GLN A 157 -6.30 -9.78 14.46
C GLN A 157 -7.23 -8.95 15.35
N GLN A 158 -7.45 -9.37 16.60
CA GLN A 158 -8.33 -8.66 17.54
C GLN A 158 -7.78 -7.30 17.95
N GLU A 159 -6.48 -7.20 18.19
CA GLU A 159 -5.85 -5.96 18.65
C GLU A 159 -5.65 -4.94 17.51
N THR A 160 -5.31 -5.40 16.31
CA THR A 160 -5.11 -4.51 15.14
C THR A 160 -6.39 -4.26 14.36
N GLY A 161 -7.35 -5.18 14.41
CA GLY A 161 -8.57 -5.15 13.60
C GLY A 161 -8.31 -5.43 12.11
N ALA A 162 -7.17 -6.04 11.78
CA ALA A 162 -6.87 -6.53 10.42
C ALA A 162 -7.24 -8.01 10.28
N ASP A 163 -7.66 -8.42 9.10
CA ASP A 163 -7.85 -9.83 8.74
C ASP A 163 -6.50 -10.44 8.33
N ILE A 164 -6.14 -11.58 8.93
CA ILE A 164 -4.86 -12.23 8.66
C ILE A 164 -5.10 -13.67 8.26
N ALA A 165 -4.58 -14.08 7.12
CA ALA A 165 -4.52 -15.47 6.68
C ALA A 165 -3.06 -15.92 6.60
N VAL A 166 -2.80 -17.15 7.00
CA VAL A 166 -1.48 -17.79 6.89
C VAL A 166 -1.65 -19.14 6.22
N ASP A 167 -1.05 -19.28 5.07
CA ASP A 167 -0.98 -20.49 4.26
C ASP A 167 0.48 -20.90 4.05
N ASP A 168 0.73 -22.06 3.45
CA ASP A 168 2.05 -22.46 3.01
C ASP A 168 1.99 -23.14 1.62
N ASP A 169 3.10 -23.04 0.88
CA ASP A 169 3.29 -23.69 -0.43
C ASP A 169 4.18 -24.96 -0.33
N GLY A 170 4.48 -25.41 0.89
CA GLY A 170 5.37 -26.52 1.19
C GLY A 170 6.87 -26.14 1.22
N ALA A 171 7.23 -24.93 0.82
CA ALA A 171 8.58 -24.38 0.88
C ALA A 171 8.66 -23.14 1.78
N THR A 172 7.67 -22.26 1.71
CA THR A 172 7.57 -21.04 2.51
C THR A 172 6.16 -20.88 3.07
N GLY A 173 6.04 -20.15 4.19
CA GLY A 173 4.76 -19.67 4.67
C GLY A 173 4.36 -18.39 3.92
N ILE A 174 3.08 -18.24 3.59
CA ILE A 174 2.51 -17.07 2.93
C ILE A 174 1.57 -16.39 3.90
N VAL A 175 1.90 -15.17 4.29
CA VAL A 175 1.06 -14.34 5.16
C VAL A 175 0.32 -13.31 4.32
N THR A 176 -0.99 -13.26 4.43
CA THR A 176 -1.84 -12.26 3.77
C THR A 176 -2.59 -11.46 4.81
N ILE A 177 -2.46 -10.15 4.78
CA ILE A 177 -3.09 -9.20 5.71
C ILE A 177 -3.99 -8.27 4.93
N GLY A 178 -5.25 -8.17 5.30
CA GLY A 178 -6.24 -7.29 4.68
C GLY A 178 -6.92 -6.36 5.68
N SER A 179 -7.09 -5.08 5.32
CA SER A 179 -7.89 -4.12 6.07
C SER A 179 -8.34 -2.96 5.17
N PRO A 180 -9.50 -2.33 5.46
CA PRO A 180 -9.86 -1.03 4.89
C PRO A 180 -8.93 0.11 5.33
N ASP A 181 -8.20 -0.07 6.42
CA ASP A 181 -7.30 0.90 7.03
C ASP A 181 -5.84 0.43 6.90
N ASN A 182 -5.03 1.20 6.17
CA ASN A 182 -3.62 0.87 5.94
C ASN A 182 -2.81 0.80 7.25
N HIS A 183 -3.11 1.65 8.23
CA HIS A 183 -2.40 1.63 9.52
C HIS A 183 -2.50 0.27 10.22
N ARG A 184 -3.69 -0.35 10.17
CA ARG A 184 -3.94 -1.68 10.74
C ARG A 184 -3.13 -2.76 10.03
N VAL A 185 -3.00 -2.66 8.70
CA VAL A 185 -2.18 -3.60 7.90
C VAL A 185 -0.71 -3.51 8.30
N GLU A 186 -0.17 -2.30 8.38
CA GLU A 186 1.24 -2.08 8.74
C GLU A 186 1.53 -2.49 10.19
N GLU A 187 0.61 -2.22 11.12
CA GLU A 187 0.74 -2.66 12.52
C GLU A 187 0.74 -4.19 12.62
N ALA A 188 -0.23 -4.87 11.98
CA ALA A 188 -0.29 -6.32 11.96
C ALA A 188 0.97 -6.94 11.33
N LYS A 189 1.45 -6.37 10.23
CA LYS A 189 2.69 -6.78 9.56
C LYS A 189 3.90 -6.63 10.47
N ALA A 190 4.04 -5.49 11.15
CA ALA A 190 5.15 -5.24 12.06
C ALA A 190 5.17 -6.27 13.22
N ARG A 191 4.00 -6.60 13.78
CA ARG A 191 3.89 -7.61 14.85
C ARG A 191 4.27 -9.01 14.36
N ILE A 192 3.86 -9.39 13.17
CA ILE A 192 4.23 -10.70 12.60
C ILE A 192 5.73 -10.76 12.31
N LEU A 193 6.29 -9.71 11.72
CA LEU A 193 7.73 -9.64 11.45
C LEU A 193 8.57 -9.68 12.73
N ALA A 194 8.10 -9.09 13.84
CA ALA A 194 8.76 -9.18 15.13
C ALA A 194 8.78 -10.61 15.71
N ILE A 195 7.86 -11.48 15.30
CA ILE A 195 7.86 -12.90 15.65
C ILE A 195 8.82 -13.69 14.75
N VAL A 196 8.79 -13.39 13.45
CA VAL A 196 9.58 -14.10 12.43
C VAL A 196 11.06 -13.77 12.53
N ASP A 197 11.37 -12.49 12.68
CA ASP A 197 12.74 -11.96 12.80
C ASP A 197 12.78 -10.98 13.99
N PRO A 198 12.80 -11.51 15.21
CA PRO A 198 12.87 -10.67 16.41
C PRO A 198 14.16 -9.86 16.39
N PRO A 199 14.10 -8.57 16.76
CA PRO A 199 15.27 -7.71 16.75
C PRO A 199 16.39 -8.34 17.60
N THR A 200 17.57 -8.47 17.01
CA THR A 200 18.76 -8.99 17.69
C THR A 200 19.40 -7.90 18.54
N ALA A 201 19.78 -8.26 19.76
CA ALA A 201 20.54 -7.36 20.61
C ALA A 201 21.94 -7.16 20.01
N GLU A 202 22.32 -5.90 19.77
CA GLU A 202 23.65 -5.58 19.25
C GLU A 202 24.69 -5.55 20.38
N LEU A 203 25.85 -6.15 20.12
CA LEU A 203 26.95 -6.17 21.07
C LEU A 203 27.40 -4.74 21.42
N ASN A 204 27.60 -4.44 22.71
CA ASN A 204 27.92 -3.13 23.24
C ASN A 204 26.82 -2.05 23.13
N ALA A 205 25.65 -2.34 22.55
CA ALA A 205 24.53 -1.41 22.55
C ALA A 205 23.93 -1.27 23.96
N ILE A 206 23.38 -0.08 24.24
CA ILE A 206 22.75 0.26 25.52
C ILE A 206 21.25 0.33 25.31
N TYR A 207 20.49 -0.34 26.15
CA TYR A 207 19.03 -0.38 26.13
C TYR A 207 18.46 0.04 27.49
N ASP A 208 17.31 0.71 27.46
CA ASP A 208 16.46 0.88 28.62
C ASP A 208 15.63 -0.39 28.81
N GLY A 209 16.03 -1.25 29.71
CA GLY A 209 15.42 -2.56 29.89
C GLY A 209 14.53 -2.61 31.12
N ARG A 210 13.45 -3.39 31.07
CA ARG A 210 12.51 -3.61 32.17
C ARG A 210 12.78 -4.96 32.85
N VAL A 211 12.94 -4.98 34.18
CA VAL A 211 13.07 -6.22 34.96
C VAL A 211 11.78 -7.03 34.90
N VAL A 212 11.82 -8.21 34.26
CA VAL A 212 10.66 -9.10 34.05
C VAL A 212 10.67 -10.32 34.94
N SER A 213 11.85 -10.71 35.49
CA SER A 213 11.96 -11.83 36.41
C SER A 213 13.22 -11.70 37.24
N ILE A 214 13.16 -12.11 38.53
CA ILE A 214 14.28 -12.14 39.44
C ILE A 214 14.54 -13.58 39.89
N THR A 215 15.81 -13.97 39.90
CA THR A 215 16.28 -15.29 40.34
C THR A 215 17.43 -15.13 41.31
N LYS A 216 17.83 -16.21 42.00
CA LYS A 216 18.95 -16.20 42.95
C LYS A 216 20.30 -15.81 42.33
N PHE A 217 20.45 -15.94 41.00
CA PHE A 217 21.70 -15.70 40.28
C PHE A 217 21.70 -14.43 39.45
N GLY A 218 20.57 -13.72 39.36
CA GLY A 218 20.46 -12.49 38.57
C GLY A 218 19.03 -12.10 38.25
N ALA A 219 18.89 -11.00 37.50
CA ALA A 219 17.61 -10.50 36.99
C ALA A 219 17.54 -10.67 35.47
N PHE A 220 16.38 -11.11 34.97
CA PHE A 220 16.05 -11.06 33.56
C PHE A 220 15.45 -9.70 33.23
N VAL A 221 16.01 -9.06 32.23
CA VAL A 221 15.65 -7.72 31.79
C VAL A 221 15.22 -7.77 30.34
N ASN A 222 14.00 -7.36 30.08
CA ASN A 222 13.48 -7.25 28.72
C ASN A 222 14.05 -5.99 28.07
N ILE A 223 14.85 -6.14 27.03
CA ILE A 223 15.58 -5.07 26.35
C ILE A 223 14.98 -4.72 24.98
N LEU A 224 14.29 -5.69 24.34
CA LEU A 224 13.63 -5.55 23.06
C LEU A 224 12.38 -6.42 23.05
N PRO A 225 11.38 -6.17 22.19
CA PRO A 225 10.21 -7.01 22.08
C PRO A 225 10.57 -8.48 21.89
N GLY A 226 10.16 -9.33 22.86
CA GLY A 226 10.45 -10.76 22.85
C GLY A 226 11.92 -11.15 23.18
N ARG A 227 12.75 -10.22 23.64
CA ARG A 227 14.15 -10.49 23.98
C ARG A 227 14.47 -10.07 25.42
N ASP A 228 14.78 -11.05 26.24
CA ASP A 228 15.25 -10.87 27.59
C ASP A 228 16.74 -11.17 27.68
N GLY A 229 17.46 -10.36 28.42
CA GLY A 229 18.86 -10.60 28.77
C GLY A 229 19.04 -10.81 30.27
N LEU A 230 20.10 -11.49 30.66
CA LEU A 230 20.43 -11.76 32.05
C LEU A 230 21.45 -10.75 32.57
N VAL A 231 21.09 -10.02 33.61
CA VAL A 231 22.01 -9.29 34.47
C VAL A 231 22.39 -10.21 35.62
N HIS A 232 23.63 -10.72 35.63
CA HIS A 232 24.10 -11.58 36.68
C HIS A 232 24.30 -10.82 38.00
N ILE A 233 24.03 -11.45 39.16
CA ILE A 233 24.13 -10.83 40.50
C ILE A 233 25.48 -10.17 40.75
N SER A 234 26.55 -10.72 40.21
CA SER A 234 27.91 -10.15 40.36
C SER A 234 28.10 -8.80 39.66
N LYS A 235 27.17 -8.38 38.81
CA LYS A 235 27.20 -7.12 38.06
C LYS A 235 26.35 -6.03 38.73
N LEU A 236 25.58 -6.37 39.77
CA LEU A 236 24.62 -5.46 40.40
C LEU A 236 25.20 -4.58 41.49
N GLY A 237 26.38 -4.90 42.02
CA GLY A 237 26.90 -4.27 43.25
C GLY A 237 27.94 -3.18 43.04
N ASN A 238 28.19 -2.68 41.81
CA ASN A 238 29.24 -1.69 41.54
C ASN A 238 30.60 -2.02 42.23
N GLY A 239 30.93 -3.32 42.31
CA GLY A 239 32.15 -3.81 42.95
C GLY A 239 31.95 -4.32 44.39
N GLU A 240 30.80 -4.10 45.02
CA GLU A 240 30.44 -4.69 46.30
C GLU A 240 29.67 -6.02 46.13
N ARG A 241 29.82 -6.91 47.12
CA ARG A 241 29.15 -8.22 47.03
C ARG A 241 27.69 -8.10 47.43
N VAL A 242 26.82 -8.34 46.44
CA VAL A 242 25.35 -8.40 46.62
C VAL A 242 24.98 -9.81 47.08
N ASN A 243 24.21 -9.95 48.15
CA ASN A 243 23.74 -11.25 48.63
C ASN A 243 22.42 -11.68 48.01
N ASN A 244 21.48 -10.76 47.73
CA ASN A 244 20.22 -11.04 47.07
C ASN A 244 19.98 -9.98 45.99
N VAL A 245 19.45 -10.42 44.84
CA VAL A 245 19.14 -9.53 43.73
C VAL A 245 18.01 -8.56 44.10
N GLU A 246 17.06 -9.01 44.91
CA GLU A 246 15.91 -8.25 45.41
C GLU A 246 16.27 -7.07 46.32
N ASP A 247 17.50 -7.05 46.87
CA ASP A 247 18.00 -5.91 47.65
C ASP A 247 18.32 -4.68 46.79
N ILE A 248 18.46 -4.88 45.43
CA ILE A 248 18.86 -3.83 44.47
C ILE A 248 17.81 -3.60 43.39
N LEU A 249 17.15 -4.65 42.90
CA LEU A 249 16.18 -4.58 41.81
C LEU A 249 14.84 -5.16 42.21
N THR A 250 13.76 -4.51 41.75
CA THR A 250 12.39 -5.00 41.89
C THR A 250 11.76 -5.31 40.52
N LEU A 251 10.75 -6.19 40.51
CA LEU A 251 10.00 -6.49 39.32
C LEU A 251 9.35 -5.23 38.74
N GLY A 252 9.60 -4.95 37.48
CA GLY A 252 9.06 -3.79 36.78
C GLY A 252 10.01 -2.58 36.71
N ASP A 253 11.13 -2.60 37.45
CA ASP A 253 12.14 -1.54 37.38
C ASP A 253 12.67 -1.37 35.97
N VAL A 254 12.91 -0.12 35.55
CA VAL A 254 13.56 0.22 34.29
C VAL A 254 15.02 0.61 34.62
N ILE A 255 15.93 -0.14 34.02
CA ILE A 255 17.38 0.07 34.20
C ILE A 255 18.07 0.17 32.85
N LYS A 256 19.13 0.99 32.78
CA LYS A 256 19.99 1.01 31.59
C LYS A 256 20.96 -0.16 31.66
N VAL A 257 21.02 -0.92 30.56
CA VAL A 257 21.88 -2.10 30.45
C VAL A 257 22.63 -2.10 29.13
N ARG A 258 23.90 -2.50 29.19
CA ARG A 258 24.73 -2.73 28.00
C ARG A 258 24.77 -4.22 27.70
N VAL A 259 24.72 -4.56 26.43
CA VAL A 259 24.90 -5.94 25.94
C VAL A 259 26.41 -6.26 26.01
N GLU A 260 26.79 -7.22 26.84
CA GLU A 260 28.17 -7.70 26.90
C GLU A 260 28.46 -8.85 25.96
N ASP A 261 27.51 -9.76 25.81
CA ASP A 261 27.68 -10.96 25.03
C ASP A 261 26.32 -11.47 24.52
N VAL A 262 26.35 -12.09 23.35
CA VAL A 262 25.21 -12.82 22.77
C VAL A 262 25.74 -14.19 22.35
N ASP A 263 25.31 -15.23 23.04
CA ASP A 263 25.76 -16.60 22.72
C ASP A 263 25.15 -17.14 21.42
N ASP A 264 25.71 -18.23 20.90
CA ASP A 264 25.22 -18.91 19.66
C ASP A 264 23.75 -19.38 19.75
N LYS A 265 23.16 -19.39 20.95
CA LYS A 265 21.75 -19.73 21.20
C LYS A 265 20.87 -18.51 21.37
N GLY A 266 21.42 -17.30 21.17
CA GLY A 266 20.73 -16.04 21.27
C GLY A 266 20.46 -15.57 22.72
N LYS A 267 21.14 -16.14 23.72
CA LYS A 267 21.07 -15.62 25.12
C LYS A 267 21.93 -14.39 25.24
N VAL A 268 21.36 -13.36 25.84
CA VAL A 268 21.99 -12.06 25.98
C VAL A 268 22.48 -11.87 27.43
N SER A 269 23.74 -11.57 27.57
CA SER A 269 24.37 -11.17 28.84
C SER A 269 24.41 -9.65 28.94
N LEU A 270 23.94 -9.12 30.05
CA LEU A 270 23.79 -7.69 30.29
C LEU A 270 24.60 -7.21 31.48
N THR A 271 25.09 -5.98 31.39
CA THR A 271 25.70 -5.24 32.51
C THR A 271 24.95 -3.94 32.73
N PRO A 272 24.53 -3.61 33.95
CA PRO A 272 23.96 -2.32 34.26
C PRO A 272 24.98 -1.21 33.99
N VAL A 273 24.48 -0.08 33.46
CA VAL A 273 25.28 1.12 33.23
C VAL A 273 24.60 2.32 33.89
N ASP A 274 25.38 3.33 34.22
CA ASP A 274 24.86 4.58 34.77
C ASP A 274 24.08 5.40 33.69
N ALA A 275 23.57 6.56 34.13
CA ALA A 275 22.81 7.43 33.22
C ALA A 275 23.63 7.90 32.01
N ASP A 276 24.95 7.95 32.15
CA ASP A 276 25.91 8.40 31.12
C ASP A 276 26.44 7.24 30.27
N GLY A 277 26.03 6.00 30.56
CA GLY A 277 26.38 4.81 29.81
C GLY A 277 27.76 4.23 30.13
N ASN A 278 28.31 4.48 31.30
CA ASN A 278 29.58 3.92 31.80
C ASN A 278 29.36 2.66 32.61
#